data_f42a1c15a253941703137e6f250fc1f4
#
_entry.id   f42a1c15a253941703137e6f250fc1f4
#
_cell.length_a   1.000
_cell.length_b   1.000
_cell.length_c   1.000
_cell.angle_alpha   90.00
_cell.angle_beta   90.00
_cell.angle_gamma   90.00
#
_symmetry.space_group_name_H-M   'P 1'
#
loop_
_entity.id
_entity.type
_entity.pdbx_description
1 polymer ?
#
loop_
_entity_poly.entity_id
_entity_poly.type
_entity_poly.pdbx_seq_one_letter_code
_entity_poly.pdbx_strand_id
1 'polypeptide(L)'
;STPVRLERGEDDRPLDGLNDLDPALYRALDRARSFAIRLVQDRRLPLPDRLALLLLFTKRLQGLLDDDRCDRTGRLIAQFSSDAYLHRQRTRLSRLRGCRGSFTPLWLLLRNMEHLTQDFPALLERALHTQPPRDFWRVHSAPMENLCVYFLFRYFKKAVNDRQLLPRVCACVFHLIAVRQLLGAQEDASQDALIRVCSLYSKEVEHSEENLALLQRAFARRALTGRALIRLL
;
A
#
# COMPACT_ATOMS: atom_id res chain seq x y z
N SER A 1 12.01 15.88 5.48
CA SER A 1 10.90 15.58 6.39
C SER A 1 11.28 14.45 7.32
N THR A 2 10.92 14.58 8.58
CA THR A 2 11.17 13.58 9.62
C THR A 2 10.27 12.36 9.36
N PRO A 3 10.78 11.12 9.52
CA PRO A 3 9.94 9.94 9.41
C PRO A 3 8.88 9.94 10.51
N VAL A 4 7.67 9.50 10.18
CA VAL A 4 6.63 9.26 11.19
C VAL A 4 7.13 8.20 12.14
N ARG A 5 7.30 8.56 13.42
CA ARG A 5 7.54 7.60 14.49
C ARG A 5 6.19 7.20 15.07
N LEU A 6 5.89 5.93 14.97
CA LEU A 6 4.77 5.35 15.69
C LEU A 6 5.26 5.12 17.13
N GLU A 7 4.82 5.94 18.05
CA GLU A 7 4.99 5.66 19.46
C GLU A 7 4.08 4.47 19.85
N ARG A 8 4.62 3.52 20.60
CA ARG A 8 3.78 2.54 21.26
C ARG A 8 2.98 3.31 22.31
N GLY A 9 1.70 3.51 22.07
CA GLY A 9 0.79 3.85 23.16
C GLY A 9 0.79 2.69 24.15
N GLU A 10 0.61 3.00 25.43
CA GLU A 10 0.47 2.03 26.52
C GLU A 10 -0.81 1.18 26.41
N ASP A 11 -1.12 0.69 25.22
CA ASP A 11 -2.26 -0.19 25.00
C ASP A 11 -1.81 -1.65 25.17
N ASP A 12 -1.14 -1.92 26.29
CA ASP A 12 -0.99 -3.25 26.87
C ASP A 12 -2.28 -3.70 27.61
N ARG A 13 -3.44 -3.14 27.22
CA ARG A 13 -4.71 -3.65 27.73
C ARG A 13 -4.86 -5.10 27.33
N PRO A 14 -5.16 -5.98 28.29
CA PRO A 14 -5.46 -7.38 27.96
C PRO A 14 -6.56 -7.41 26.91
N LEU A 15 -6.47 -8.35 25.98
CA LEU A 15 -7.48 -8.61 24.93
C LEU A 15 -8.79 -9.17 25.52
N ASP A 16 -9.01 -9.03 26.82
CA ASP A 16 -10.09 -9.65 27.61
C ASP A 16 -11.52 -9.19 27.25
N GLY A 17 -11.66 -8.29 26.27
CA GLY A 17 -12.98 -7.86 25.77
C GLY A 17 -13.28 -8.27 24.31
N LEU A 18 -12.38 -9.03 23.66
CA LEU A 18 -12.52 -9.41 22.25
C LEU A 18 -12.76 -10.94 22.14
N ASN A 19 -13.90 -11.38 22.67
CA ASN A 19 -14.25 -12.81 22.81
C ASN A 19 -14.22 -13.63 21.51
N ASP A 20 -14.12 -13.00 20.33
CA ASP A 20 -14.18 -13.67 19.03
C ASP A 20 -12.89 -13.56 18.19
N LEU A 21 -11.83 -12.90 18.70
CA LEU A 21 -10.59 -12.74 17.95
C LEU A 21 -9.61 -13.89 18.24
N ASP A 22 -9.08 -14.51 17.18
CA ASP A 22 -7.96 -15.44 17.27
C ASP A 22 -6.69 -14.72 17.79
N PRO A 23 -6.24 -14.97 19.03
CA PRO A 23 -5.09 -14.27 19.61
C PRO A 23 -3.77 -14.59 18.88
N ALA A 24 -3.67 -15.76 18.24
CA ALA A 24 -2.48 -16.16 17.49
C ALA A 24 -2.39 -15.35 16.18
N LEU A 25 -3.51 -15.24 15.47
CA LEU A 25 -3.63 -14.40 14.27
C LEU A 25 -3.36 -12.93 14.58
N TYR A 26 -3.94 -12.40 15.67
CA TYR A 26 -3.72 -11.01 16.07
C TYR A 26 -2.23 -10.72 16.31
N ARG A 27 -1.55 -11.57 17.11
CA ARG A 27 -0.12 -11.42 17.39
C ARG A 27 0.74 -11.56 16.14
N ALA A 28 0.37 -12.48 15.23
CA ALA A 28 1.07 -12.63 13.96
C ALA A 28 0.95 -11.38 13.08
N LEU A 29 -0.26 -10.83 12.96
CA LEU A 29 -0.53 -9.60 12.20
C LEU A 29 0.15 -8.39 12.82
N ASP A 30 0.21 -8.27 14.13
CA ASP A 30 0.86 -7.15 14.81
C ASP A 30 2.38 -7.13 14.57
N ARG A 31 3.05 -8.29 14.72
CA ARG A 31 4.47 -8.45 14.38
C ARG A 31 4.74 -8.16 12.91
N ALA A 32 3.87 -8.68 12.03
CA ALA A 32 3.98 -8.49 10.59
C ALA A 32 3.77 -7.04 10.18
N ARG A 33 2.81 -6.30 10.78
CA ARG A 33 2.59 -4.87 10.55
C ARG A 33 3.82 -4.07 10.95
N SER A 34 4.35 -4.33 12.14
CA SER A 34 5.56 -3.66 12.64
C SER A 34 6.75 -3.89 11.71
N PHE A 35 6.91 -5.11 11.17
CA PHE A 35 7.93 -5.41 10.17
C PHE A 35 7.67 -4.70 8.84
N ALA A 36 6.43 -4.72 8.32
CA ALA A 36 6.04 -4.07 7.08
C ALA A 36 6.34 -2.57 7.10
N ILE A 37 6.05 -1.90 8.23
CA ILE A 37 6.37 -0.49 8.44
C ILE A 37 7.89 -0.26 8.40
N ARG A 38 8.69 -1.06 9.13
CA ARG A 38 10.16 -0.95 9.07
C ARG A 38 10.70 -1.19 7.66
N LEU A 39 10.13 -2.13 6.91
CA LEU A 39 10.52 -2.40 5.52
C LEU A 39 10.25 -1.19 4.61
N VAL A 40 9.11 -0.53 4.78
CA VAL A 40 8.77 0.70 4.05
C VAL A 40 9.68 1.86 4.45
N GLN A 41 10.13 1.92 5.70
CA GLN A 41 11.02 2.96 6.23
C GLN A 41 12.52 2.67 6.04
N ASP A 42 12.89 1.55 5.42
CA ASP A 42 14.30 1.23 5.13
C ASP A 42 14.85 2.07 3.98
N ARG A 43 15.27 3.28 4.30
CA ARG A 43 15.78 4.28 3.33
C ARG A 43 17.10 3.91 2.66
N ARG A 44 17.71 2.76 2.98
CA ARG A 44 18.83 2.20 2.22
C ARG A 44 18.40 1.79 0.81
N LEU A 45 17.09 1.58 0.61
CA LEU A 45 16.50 1.22 -0.67
C LEU A 45 15.61 2.35 -1.20
N PRO A 46 15.53 2.53 -2.54
CA PRO A 46 14.53 3.41 -3.16
C PRO A 46 13.11 3.00 -2.78
N LEU A 47 12.20 3.96 -2.63
CA LEU A 47 10.81 3.68 -2.22
C LEU A 47 10.09 2.66 -3.13
N PRO A 48 10.22 2.68 -4.47
CA PRO A 48 9.60 1.66 -5.33
C PRO A 48 10.08 0.23 -5.01
N ASP A 49 11.36 0.06 -4.64
CA ASP A 49 11.89 -1.24 -4.24
C ASP A 49 11.26 -1.73 -2.95
N ARG A 50 11.12 -0.82 -1.96
CA ARG A 50 10.49 -1.10 -0.66
C ARG A 50 9.03 -1.50 -0.83
N LEU A 51 8.27 -0.78 -1.67
CA LEU A 51 6.88 -1.09 -1.97
C LEU A 51 6.72 -2.43 -2.70
N ALA A 52 7.60 -2.74 -3.65
CA ALA A 52 7.60 -4.03 -4.33
C ALA A 52 7.93 -5.19 -3.38
N LEU A 53 8.88 -5.00 -2.46
CA LEU A 53 9.22 -5.97 -1.42
C LEU A 53 8.08 -6.13 -0.41
N LEU A 54 7.39 -5.04 -0.04
CA LEU A 54 6.19 -5.07 0.78
C LEU A 54 5.10 -5.95 0.16
N LEU A 55 4.79 -5.76 -1.12
CA LEU A 55 3.81 -6.58 -1.84
C LEU A 55 4.21 -8.06 -1.88
N LEU A 56 5.50 -8.36 -2.07
CA LEU A 56 6.00 -9.74 -2.04
C LEU A 56 5.89 -10.36 -0.65
N PHE A 57 6.30 -9.63 0.40
CA PHE A 57 6.17 -10.05 1.79
C PHE A 57 4.71 -10.37 2.13
N THR A 58 3.82 -9.44 1.82
CA THR A 58 2.39 -9.58 2.10
C THR A 58 1.78 -10.76 1.35
N LYS A 59 2.16 -10.99 0.07
CA LYS A 59 1.69 -12.16 -0.68
C LYS A 59 2.08 -13.47 -0.01
N ARG A 60 3.30 -13.56 0.53
CA ARG A 60 3.74 -14.77 1.24
C ARG A 60 3.07 -14.94 2.59
N LEU A 61 2.87 -13.82 3.30
CA LEU A 61 2.14 -13.83 4.55
C LEU A 61 0.68 -14.23 4.33
N GLN A 62 0.02 -13.74 3.26
CA GLN A 62 -1.33 -14.17 2.90
C GLN A 62 -1.41 -15.69 2.73
N GLY A 63 -0.45 -16.30 2.03
CA GLY A 63 -0.41 -17.76 1.92
C GLY A 63 -0.29 -18.49 3.27
N LEU A 64 0.44 -17.93 4.23
CA LEU A 64 0.48 -18.49 5.59
C LEU A 64 -0.86 -18.34 6.32
N LEU A 65 -1.57 -17.23 6.09
CA LEU A 65 -2.90 -17.01 6.67
C LEU A 65 -3.95 -17.95 6.05
N ASP A 66 -3.87 -18.17 4.74
CA ASP A 66 -4.77 -19.07 4.00
C ASP A 66 -4.58 -20.53 4.43
N ASP A 67 -3.33 -20.93 4.75
CA ASP A 67 -2.94 -22.27 5.21
C ASP A 67 -3.07 -22.46 6.74
N ASP A 68 -3.56 -21.46 7.48
CA ASP A 68 -3.63 -21.43 8.95
C ASP A 68 -2.30 -21.62 9.67
N ARG A 69 -1.22 -21.09 9.08
CA ARG A 69 0.17 -21.25 9.55
C ARG A 69 0.76 -19.95 10.10
N CYS A 70 -0.01 -19.26 10.95
CA CYS A 70 0.38 -18.00 11.59
C CYS A 70 1.66 -18.12 12.44
N ASP A 71 1.94 -19.32 12.98
CA ASP A 71 3.17 -19.66 13.71
C ASP A 71 4.45 -19.39 12.91
N ARG A 72 4.38 -19.49 11.57
CA ARG A 72 5.52 -19.30 10.67
C ARG A 72 5.82 -17.83 10.31
N THR A 73 5.00 -16.89 10.77
CA THR A 73 5.21 -15.45 10.53
C THR A 73 6.60 -14.99 10.98
N GLY A 74 7.09 -15.46 12.11
CA GLY A 74 8.44 -15.13 12.59
C GLY A 74 9.54 -15.57 11.62
N ARG A 75 9.44 -16.77 11.04
CA ARG A 75 10.40 -17.26 10.03
C ARG A 75 10.36 -16.44 8.74
N LEU A 76 9.16 -16.04 8.30
CA LEU A 76 8.99 -15.18 7.15
C LEU A 76 9.64 -13.81 7.38
N ILE A 77 9.43 -13.20 8.55
CA ILE A 77 10.06 -11.93 8.94
C ILE A 77 11.59 -12.09 8.95
N ALA A 78 12.13 -13.13 9.56
CA ALA A 78 13.57 -13.37 9.58
C ALA A 78 14.15 -13.51 8.15
N GLN A 79 13.43 -14.19 7.25
CA GLN A 79 13.84 -14.31 5.85
C GLN A 79 13.91 -12.94 5.16
N PHE A 80 12.92 -12.07 5.35
CA PHE A 80 12.88 -10.71 4.78
C PHE A 80 13.76 -9.71 5.53
N SER A 81 14.33 -10.07 6.67
CA SER A 81 15.35 -9.29 7.38
C SER A 81 16.78 -9.58 6.88
N SER A 82 16.97 -10.60 6.04
CA SER A 82 18.27 -10.94 5.46
C SER A 82 18.60 -10.06 4.26
N ASP A 83 19.69 -9.28 4.33
CA ASP A 83 20.15 -8.42 3.23
C ASP A 83 20.40 -9.20 1.93
N ALA A 84 20.99 -10.38 2.02
CA ALA A 84 21.21 -11.25 0.87
C ALA A 84 19.90 -11.72 0.23
N TYR A 85 18.86 -12.00 1.03
CA TYR A 85 17.54 -12.34 0.53
C TYR A 85 16.88 -11.13 -0.13
N LEU A 86 16.88 -9.98 0.51
CA LEU A 86 16.33 -8.73 -0.03
C LEU A 86 16.99 -8.36 -1.35
N HIS A 87 18.31 -8.46 -1.45
CA HIS A 87 19.04 -8.20 -2.69
C HIS A 87 18.57 -9.09 -3.84
N ARG A 88 18.46 -10.41 -3.63
CA ARG A 88 17.96 -11.35 -4.66
C ARG A 88 16.51 -11.03 -5.08
N GLN A 89 15.63 -10.75 -4.12
CA GLN A 89 14.24 -10.41 -4.45
C GLN A 89 14.13 -9.08 -5.19
N ARG A 90 14.89 -8.07 -4.77
CA ARG A 90 14.97 -6.77 -5.44
C ARG A 90 15.38 -6.92 -6.91
N THR A 91 16.44 -7.66 -7.20
CA THR A 91 16.89 -7.95 -8.58
C THR A 91 15.80 -8.62 -9.40
N ARG A 92 15.04 -9.54 -8.81
CA ARG A 92 13.90 -10.19 -9.48
C ARG A 92 12.75 -9.23 -9.73
N LEU A 93 12.42 -8.38 -8.76
CA LEU A 93 11.32 -7.42 -8.84
C LEU A 93 11.63 -6.25 -9.78
N SER A 94 12.89 -5.83 -9.89
CA SER A 94 13.30 -4.77 -10.82
C SER A 94 13.05 -5.17 -12.29
N ARG A 95 13.20 -6.45 -12.64
CA ARG A 95 12.85 -6.97 -13.96
C ARG A 95 11.34 -6.84 -14.25
N LEU A 96 10.49 -7.00 -13.25
CA LEU A 96 9.04 -6.80 -13.40
C LEU A 96 8.69 -5.32 -13.60
N ARG A 97 9.37 -4.42 -12.93
CA ARG A 97 9.18 -2.95 -13.10
C ARG A 97 9.66 -2.46 -14.46
N GLY A 98 10.67 -3.11 -15.04
CA GLY A 98 11.12 -2.85 -16.40
C GLY A 98 10.11 -3.21 -17.49
N CYS A 99 9.06 -3.99 -17.15
CA CYS A 99 7.96 -4.27 -18.05
C CYS A 99 6.94 -3.10 -18.01
N ARG A 100 6.49 -2.64 -19.17
CA ARG A 100 5.45 -1.58 -19.21
C ARG A 100 4.20 -2.01 -18.47
N GLY A 101 3.83 -1.23 -17.44
CA GLY A 101 2.55 -1.31 -16.77
C GLY A 101 1.54 -0.35 -17.43
N SER A 102 0.26 -0.70 -17.38
CA SER A 102 -0.82 0.21 -17.81
C SER A 102 -1.56 0.72 -16.57
N PHE A 103 -1.77 2.02 -16.50
CA PHE A 103 -2.60 2.65 -15.46
C PHE A 103 -4.11 2.45 -15.76
N THR A 104 -4.48 2.11 -16.99
CA THR A 104 -5.89 1.97 -17.41
C THR A 104 -6.76 1.12 -16.48
N PRO A 105 -6.33 -0.07 -15.99
CA PRO A 105 -7.16 -0.85 -15.07
C PRO A 105 -7.40 -0.15 -13.73
N LEU A 106 -6.42 0.65 -13.26
CA LEU A 106 -6.54 1.42 -12.02
C LEU A 106 -7.44 2.64 -12.25
N TRP A 107 -7.32 3.28 -13.41
CA TRP A 107 -8.17 4.38 -13.83
C TRP A 107 -9.64 3.95 -13.94
N LEU A 108 -9.92 2.80 -14.58
CA LEU A 108 -11.28 2.25 -14.65
C LEU A 108 -11.86 2.01 -13.27
N LEU A 109 -11.06 1.55 -12.32
CA LEU A 109 -11.50 1.34 -10.95
C LEU A 109 -11.86 2.67 -10.28
N LEU A 110 -11.00 3.70 -10.41
CA LEU A 110 -11.26 5.05 -9.87
C LEU A 110 -12.48 5.70 -10.54
N ARG A 111 -12.64 5.55 -11.85
CA ARG A 111 -13.78 6.09 -12.60
C ARG A 111 -15.12 5.51 -12.14
N ASN A 112 -15.13 4.24 -11.72
CA ASN A 112 -16.34 3.54 -11.26
C ASN A 112 -16.65 3.77 -9.78
N MET A 113 -15.89 4.61 -9.10
CA MET A 113 -16.17 5.06 -7.74
C MET A 113 -17.27 6.11 -7.72
N GLU A 114 -17.91 6.26 -6.59
CA GLU A 114 -18.75 7.40 -6.31
C GLU A 114 -17.85 8.65 -6.18
N HIS A 115 -18.24 9.73 -6.85
CA HIS A 115 -17.50 10.99 -6.82
C HIS A 115 -18.28 12.05 -6.06
N LEU A 116 -17.62 12.65 -5.07
CA LEU A 116 -18.18 13.68 -4.21
C LEU A 116 -18.02 15.09 -4.79
N THR A 117 -17.01 15.28 -5.65
CA THR A 117 -16.71 16.58 -6.27
C THR A 117 -16.76 16.46 -7.79
N GLN A 118 -17.03 17.60 -8.46
CA GLN A 118 -17.00 17.67 -9.94
C GLN A 118 -15.57 17.75 -10.49
N ASP A 119 -14.61 18.16 -9.67
CA ASP A 119 -13.22 18.37 -10.09
C ASP A 119 -12.45 17.03 -10.24
N PHE A 120 -12.80 16.02 -9.43
CA PHE A 120 -12.08 14.77 -9.43
C PHE A 120 -12.22 13.98 -10.73
N PRO A 121 -13.41 13.79 -11.32
CA PRO A 121 -13.56 13.15 -12.64
C PRO A 121 -12.75 13.86 -13.73
N ALA A 122 -12.75 15.19 -13.76
CA ALA A 122 -11.97 15.96 -14.73
C ALA A 122 -10.46 15.77 -14.56
N LEU A 123 -9.98 15.73 -13.31
CA LEU A 123 -8.59 15.42 -13.01
C LEU A 123 -8.23 13.99 -13.43
N LEU A 124 -9.12 13.04 -13.17
CA LEU A 124 -8.92 11.63 -13.49
C LEU A 124 -8.82 11.40 -15.02
N GLU A 125 -9.64 12.08 -15.82
CA GLU A 125 -9.56 12.04 -17.29
C GLU A 125 -8.22 12.61 -17.78
N ARG A 126 -7.78 13.75 -17.27
CA ARG A 126 -6.45 14.28 -17.61
C ARG A 126 -5.33 13.32 -17.24
N ALA A 127 -5.44 12.66 -16.05
CA ALA A 127 -4.43 11.73 -15.56
C ALA A 127 -4.28 10.48 -16.45
N LEU A 128 -5.32 10.07 -17.16
CA LEU A 128 -5.23 8.93 -18.11
C LEU A 128 -4.26 9.23 -19.26
N HIS A 129 -4.22 10.49 -19.73
CA HIS A 129 -3.46 10.92 -20.90
C HIS A 129 -2.11 11.56 -20.57
N THR A 130 -1.79 11.73 -19.30
CA THR A 130 -0.52 12.32 -18.85
C THR A 130 0.45 11.26 -18.32
N GLN A 131 1.74 11.59 -18.37
CA GLN A 131 2.78 10.77 -17.77
C GLN A 131 3.10 11.30 -16.38
N PRO A 132 3.18 10.44 -15.37
CA PRO A 132 3.58 10.88 -14.03
C PRO A 132 5.04 11.37 -14.06
N PRO A 133 5.42 12.32 -13.17
CA PRO A 133 6.78 12.82 -13.10
C PRO A 133 7.80 11.68 -12.97
N ARG A 134 8.87 11.70 -13.79
CA ARG A 134 9.86 10.61 -13.84
C ARG A 134 10.58 10.41 -12.51
N ASP A 135 10.85 11.50 -11.82
CA ASP A 135 11.59 11.52 -10.56
C ASP A 135 10.68 11.58 -9.31
N PHE A 136 9.37 11.37 -9.50
CA PHE A 136 8.36 11.41 -8.43
C PHE A 136 8.79 10.66 -7.17
N TRP A 137 9.19 9.40 -7.33
CA TRP A 137 9.56 8.55 -6.20
C TRP A 137 10.82 9.02 -5.47
N ARG A 138 11.68 9.80 -6.13
CA ARG A 138 12.86 10.41 -5.53
C ARG A 138 12.49 11.70 -4.82
N VAL A 139 11.78 12.60 -5.49
CA VAL A 139 11.40 13.93 -4.98
C VAL A 139 10.40 13.81 -3.83
N HIS A 140 9.38 12.97 -3.98
CA HIS A 140 8.30 12.81 -3.02
C HIS A 140 8.44 11.55 -2.14
N SER A 141 9.66 11.00 -2.02
CA SER A 141 9.91 9.76 -1.28
C SER A 141 9.38 9.81 0.16
N ALA A 142 9.69 10.87 0.89
CA ALA A 142 9.33 10.99 2.30
C ALA A 142 7.82 11.15 2.54
N PRO A 143 7.09 12.06 1.85
CA PRO A 143 5.64 12.13 2.02
C PRO A 143 4.95 10.83 1.58
N MET A 144 5.40 10.16 0.53
CA MET A 144 4.83 8.88 0.10
C MET A 144 5.14 7.73 1.05
N GLU A 145 6.32 7.71 1.67
CA GLU A 145 6.66 6.80 2.76
C GLU A 145 5.70 6.98 3.93
N ASN A 146 5.49 8.22 4.38
CA ASN A 146 4.61 8.53 5.49
C ASN A 146 3.15 8.15 5.17
N LEU A 147 2.68 8.40 3.96
CA LEU A 147 1.35 8.01 3.51
C LEU A 147 1.19 6.48 3.49
N CYS A 148 2.20 5.74 3.03
CA CYS A 148 2.19 4.28 3.08
C CYS A 148 2.13 3.75 4.52
N VAL A 149 2.94 4.33 5.43
CA VAL A 149 2.93 3.98 6.87
C VAL A 149 1.56 4.23 7.49
N TYR A 150 0.92 5.37 7.18
CA TYR A 150 -0.43 5.69 7.63
C TYR A 150 -1.44 4.62 7.20
N PHE A 151 -1.46 4.25 5.91
CA PHE A 151 -2.36 3.21 5.41
C PHE A 151 -2.09 1.83 6.04
N LEU A 152 -0.82 1.44 6.18
CA LEU A 152 -0.46 0.19 6.85
C LEU A 152 -0.90 0.19 8.31
N PHE A 153 -0.70 1.30 9.03
CA PHE A 153 -1.15 1.41 10.40
C PHE A 153 -2.66 1.25 10.53
N ARG A 154 -3.42 1.93 9.65
CA ARG A 154 -4.89 1.99 9.70
C ARG A 154 -5.56 0.68 9.24
N TYR A 155 -5.03 0.03 8.20
CA TYR A 155 -5.77 -1.05 7.53
C TYR A 155 -5.18 -2.45 7.71
N PHE A 156 -3.90 -2.59 8.01
CA PHE A 156 -3.22 -3.89 8.05
C PHE A 156 -3.87 -4.87 9.04
N LYS A 157 -4.11 -4.43 10.27
CA LYS A 157 -4.68 -5.27 11.33
C LYS A 157 -6.17 -5.59 11.14
N LYS A 158 -6.88 -4.86 10.28
CA LYS A 158 -8.27 -5.22 9.95
C LYS A 158 -8.39 -6.63 9.33
N ALA A 159 -7.28 -7.19 8.83
CA ALA A 159 -7.22 -8.57 8.36
C ALA A 159 -7.46 -9.62 9.45
N VAL A 160 -7.48 -9.25 10.71
CA VAL A 160 -7.87 -10.15 11.82
C VAL A 160 -9.31 -10.64 11.67
N ASN A 161 -10.20 -9.82 11.10
CA ASN A 161 -11.63 -10.13 10.97
C ASN A 161 -11.96 -11.09 9.82
N ASP A 162 -11.15 -11.11 8.74
CA ASP A 162 -11.48 -11.81 7.50
C ASP A 162 -10.28 -12.47 6.82
N ARG A 163 -9.10 -12.40 7.43
CA ARG A 163 -7.82 -12.92 6.92
C ARG A 163 -7.40 -12.34 5.57
N GLN A 164 -8.06 -11.30 5.04
CA GLN A 164 -7.80 -10.70 3.74
C GLN A 164 -6.74 -9.60 3.83
N LEU A 165 -5.48 -9.97 4.05
CA LEU A 165 -4.37 -9.02 4.20
C LEU A 165 -3.87 -8.46 2.87
N LEU A 166 -3.66 -9.34 1.87
CA LEU A 166 -3.09 -8.95 0.58
C LEU A 166 -3.91 -7.88 -0.13
N PRO A 167 -5.24 -7.96 -0.22
CA PRO A 167 -6.07 -6.91 -0.80
C PRO A 167 -5.87 -5.55 -0.12
N ARG A 168 -5.76 -5.51 1.20
CA ARG A 168 -5.55 -4.27 1.97
C ARG A 168 -4.22 -3.62 1.66
N VAL A 169 -3.14 -4.40 1.62
CA VAL A 169 -1.81 -3.86 1.31
C VAL A 169 -1.69 -3.50 -0.18
N CYS A 170 -2.35 -4.23 -1.08
CA CYS A 170 -2.47 -3.81 -2.47
C CYS A 170 -3.18 -2.46 -2.58
N ALA A 171 -4.25 -2.22 -1.83
CA ALA A 171 -4.92 -0.92 -1.77
C ALA A 171 -3.99 0.18 -1.25
N CYS A 172 -3.18 -0.08 -0.21
CA CYS A 172 -2.18 0.89 0.27
C CYS A 172 -1.23 1.33 -0.85
N VAL A 173 -0.68 0.38 -1.62
CA VAL A 173 0.24 0.70 -2.73
C VAL A 173 -0.50 1.35 -3.91
N PHE A 174 -1.74 0.93 -4.16
CA PHE A 174 -2.60 1.55 -5.18
C PHE A 174 -2.80 3.04 -4.92
N HIS A 175 -3.10 3.44 -3.67
CA HIS A 175 -3.28 4.84 -3.30
C HIS A 175 -2.05 5.69 -3.67
N LEU A 176 -0.83 5.18 -3.43
CA LEU A 176 0.39 5.89 -3.77
C LEU A 176 0.58 6.05 -5.29
N ILE A 177 0.27 5.00 -6.05
CA ILE A 177 0.34 5.01 -7.52
C ILE A 177 -0.71 5.97 -8.10
N ALA A 178 -1.93 5.97 -7.54
CA ALA A 178 -3.00 6.88 -7.95
C ALA A 178 -2.59 8.34 -7.71
N VAL A 179 -2.11 8.68 -6.53
CA VAL A 179 -1.61 10.03 -6.21
C VAL A 179 -0.49 10.46 -7.16
N ARG A 180 0.47 9.56 -7.44
CA ARG A 180 1.54 9.84 -8.41
C ARG A 180 0.98 10.17 -9.80
N GLN A 181 0.01 9.42 -10.27
CA GLN A 181 -0.59 9.62 -11.59
C GLN A 181 -1.40 10.91 -11.65
N LEU A 182 -2.19 11.18 -10.60
CA LEU A 182 -2.99 12.42 -10.49
C LEU A 182 -2.10 13.66 -10.40
N LEU A 183 -0.94 13.57 -9.74
CA LEU A 183 0.03 14.67 -9.71
C LEU A 183 0.59 14.97 -11.10
N GLY A 184 0.77 13.96 -11.96
CA GLY A 184 1.19 14.15 -13.34
C GLY A 184 0.19 14.94 -14.19
N ALA A 185 -1.07 15.05 -13.76
CA ALA A 185 -2.12 15.83 -14.43
C ALA A 185 -2.26 17.26 -13.87
N GLN A 186 -1.40 17.66 -12.93
CA GLN A 186 -1.31 19.05 -12.43
C GLN A 186 -0.36 19.86 -13.32
N GLU A 187 -0.43 21.18 -13.21
CA GLU A 187 0.47 22.12 -13.92
C GLU A 187 1.92 21.98 -13.46
N ASP A 188 2.11 21.65 -12.18
CA ASP A 188 3.41 21.42 -11.59
C ASP A 188 3.39 20.17 -10.66
N ALA A 189 4.59 19.70 -10.30
CA ALA A 189 4.77 18.60 -9.36
C ALA A 189 5.34 19.07 -8.02
N SER A 190 4.99 20.28 -7.60
CA SER A 190 5.41 20.87 -6.32
C SER A 190 4.86 20.13 -5.12
N GLN A 191 5.38 20.42 -3.94
CA GLN A 191 4.84 19.88 -2.70
C GLN A 191 3.41 20.36 -2.44
N ASP A 192 3.09 21.60 -2.80
CA ASP A 192 1.75 22.17 -2.66
C ASP A 192 0.76 21.47 -3.60
N ALA A 193 1.15 21.19 -4.84
CA ALA A 193 0.35 20.38 -5.76
C ALA A 193 0.10 18.98 -5.21
N LEU A 194 1.13 18.34 -4.63
CA LEU A 194 0.98 17.03 -3.98
C LEU A 194 -0.03 17.08 -2.83
N ILE A 195 0.03 18.11 -1.98
CA ILE A 195 -0.91 18.28 -0.86
C ILE A 195 -2.35 18.43 -1.39
N ARG A 196 -2.56 19.28 -2.42
CA ARG A 196 -3.89 19.44 -3.05
C ARG A 196 -4.42 18.12 -3.61
N VAL A 197 -3.57 17.37 -4.34
CA VAL A 197 -3.95 16.05 -4.89
C VAL A 197 -4.28 15.06 -3.79
N CYS A 198 -3.45 14.98 -2.74
CA CYS A 198 -3.72 14.08 -1.61
C CYS A 198 -5.02 14.43 -0.89
N SER A 199 -5.29 15.73 -0.68
CA SER A 199 -6.53 16.20 -0.01
C SER A 199 -7.75 15.87 -0.84
N LEU A 200 -7.72 16.12 -2.16
CA LEU A 200 -8.82 15.79 -3.06
C LEU A 200 -9.04 14.26 -3.12
N TYR A 201 -7.96 13.51 -3.31
CA TYR A 201 -8.00 12.03 -3.36
C TYR A 201 -8.55 11.42 -2.07
N SER A 202 -8.15 11.94 -0.91
CA SER A 202 -8.63 11.45 0.39
C SER A 202 -10.15 11.66 0.52
N LYS A 203 -10.68 12.83 0.14
CA LYS A 203 -12.12 13.09 0.14
C LYS A 203 -12.88 12.10 -0.73
N GLU A 204 -12.39 11.84 -1.93
CA GLU A 204 -13.07 11.02 -2.93
C GLU A 204 -13.00 9.51 -2.63
N VAL A 205 -11.89 9.05 -2.07
CA VAL A 205 -11.63 7.61 -1.96
C VAL A 205 -11.63 7.14 -0.51
N GLU A 206 -10.95 7.85 0.39
CA GLU A 206 -10.74 7.36 1.75
C GLU A 206 -11.95 7.60 2.67
N HIS A 207 -12.71 8.67 2.43
CA HIS A 207 -13.90 9.02 3.23
C HIS A 207 -15.17 8.31 2.75
N SER A 208 -15.15 7.58 1.64
CA SER A 208 -16.27 6.76 1.17
C SER A 208 -16.05 5.29 1.54
N GLU A 209 -16.89 4.74 2.42
CA GLU A 209 -16.84 3.31 2.76
C GLU A 209 -17.14 2.42 1.56
N GLU A 210 -18.01 2.87 0.64
CA GLU A 210 -18.35 2.16 -0.59
C GLU A 210 -17.17 2.09 -1.55
N ASN A 211 -16.44 3.20 -1.72
CA ASN A 211 -15.23 3.23 -2.54
C ASN A 211 -14.12 2.36 -1.96
N LEU A 212 -13.92 2.36 -0.64
CA LEU A 212 -12.99 1.46 0.03
C LEU A 212 -13.38 0.00 -0.13
N ALA A 213 -14.67 -0.33 0.00
CA ALA A 213 -15.16 -1.68 -0.21
C ALA A 213 -15.02 -2.13 -1.67
N LEU A 214 -15.23 -1.23 -2.64
CA LEU A 214 -14.99 -1.50 -4.06
C LEU A 214 -13.53 -1.82 -4.34
N LEU A 215 -12.60 -1.04 -3.78
CA LEU A 215 -11.16 -1.31 -3.87
C LEU A 215 -10.81 -2.68 -3.30
N GLN A 216 -11.30 -2.99 -2.11
CA GLN A 216 -11.01 -4.26 -1.46
C GLN A 216 -11.53 -5.44 -2.29
N ARG A 217 -12.76 -5.35 -2.81
CA ARG A 217 -13.33 -6.37 -3.70
C ARG A 217 -12.53 -6.55 -4.99
N ALA A 218 -12.06 -5.45 -5.61
CA ALA A 218 -11.27 -5.52 -6.84
C ALA A 218 -9.96 -6.27 -6.63
N PHE A 219 -9.26 -6.03 -5.51
CA PHE A 219 -8.02 -6.74 -5.18
C PHE A 219 -8.26 -8.18 -4.71
N ALA A 220 -9.34 -8.46 -3.97
CA ALA A 220 -9.69 -9.80 -3.52
C ALA A 220 -10.06 -10.72 -4.70
N ARG A 221 -10.78 -10.21 -5.71
CA ARG A 221 -11.16 -10.94 -6.92
C ARG A 221 -10.01 -11.11 -7.93
N ARG A 222 -8.80 -10.67 -7.59
CA ARG A 222 -7.61 -10.69 -8.47
C ARG A 222 -7.78 -9.95 -9.81
N ALA A 223 -8.81 -9.13 -9.95
CA ALA A 223 -8.97 -8.23 -11.10
C ALA A 223 -7.76 -7.30 -11.23
N LEU A 224 -7.22 -6.89 -10.08
CA LEU A 224 -5.93 -6.20 -9.96
C LEU A 224 -5.00 -7.01 -9.06
N THR A 225 -3.76 -7.20 -9.49
CA THR A 225 -2.79 -8.01 -8.74
C THR A 225 -1.63 -7.17 -8.25
N GLY A 226 -1.00 -7.59 -7.16
CA GLY A 226 0.25 -6.98 -6.70
C GLY A 226 1.34 -6.94 -7.81
N ARG A 227 1.31 -7.89 -8.75
CA ARG A 227 2.22 -7.88 -9.92
C ARG A 227 1.93 -6.72 -10.87
N ALA A 228 0.65 -6.38 -11.10
CA ALA A 228 0.28 -5.21 -11.90
C ALA A 228 0.74 -3.91 -11.22
N LEU A 229 0.58 -3.80 -9.91
CA LEU A 229 1.08 -2.65 -9.14
C LEU A 229 2.60 -2.52 -9.22
N ILE A 230 3.36 -3.63 -9.10
CA ILE A 230 4.84 -3.61 -9.19
C ILE A 230 5.30 -3.07 -10.55
N ARG A 231 4.57 -3.31 -11.63
CA ARG A 231 4.92 -2.78 -12.96
C ARG A 231 4.72 -1.27 -13.09
N LEU A 232 3.94 -0.68 -12.21
CA LEU A 232 3.65 0.76 -12.18
C LEU A 232 4.56 1.54 -11.20
N LEU A 233 5.27 0.85 -10.32
CA LEU A 233 6.27 1.44 -9.43
C LEU A 233 7.55 1.80 -10.21
#